data_d838940b5249d60cef88b79a91c09c9b
#
_entry.id   d838940b5249d60cef88b79a91c09c9b
#
_cell.length_a   1.000
_cell.length_b   1.000
_cell.length_c   1.000
_cell.angle_alpha   90.00
_cell.angle_beta   90.00
_cell.angle_gamma   90.00
#
_symmetry.space_group_name_H-M   'P 1'
#
loop_
_entity.id
_entity.type
_entity.pdbx_description
1 polymer ?
#
loop_
_entity_poly.entity_id
_entity_poly.type
_entity_poly.pdbx_seq_one_letter_code
_entity_poly.pdbx_strand_id
1 'polypeptide(L)'
;MPTGDYPAHWPEISRRIRARAGGQCECTGQCGLHRGNRCLERDGQAAQWANGQVVLTVAHLNHYPPDCRDENLLAMCQTCHLRYDQVLHARNAHETRRSRRADGDLFA
;
A
#
# COMPACT_ATOMS: atom_id res chain seq x y z
N MET A 1 7.09 4.34 12.26
CA MET A 1 7.80 4.57 11.03
C MET A 1 8.65 5.82 11.10
N PRO A 2 9.91 5.73 10.72
CA PRO A 2 10.76 6.91 10.76
C PRO A 2 10.26 7.96 9.78
N THR A 3 10.07 9.16 10.26
CA THR A 3 9.60 10.24 9.41
C THR A 3 10.63 10.63 8.35
N GLY A 4 11.89 10.32 8.57
CA GLY A 4 12.95 10.62 7.62
C GLY A 4 12.89 9.85 6.32
N ASP A 5 12.06 8.78 6.25
CA ASP A 5 11.92 8.00 5.04
C ASP A 5 11.09 8.72 3.98
N TYR A 6 10.28 9.70 4.37
CA TYR A 6 9.45 10.42 3.44
C TYR A 6 10.08 11.75 3.04
N PRO A 7 9.91 12.18 1.79
CA PRO A 7 10.43 13.46 1.37
C PRO A 7 9.73 14.62 2.08
N ALA A 8 10.40 15.78 2.08
CA ALA A 8 9.87 16.97 2.75
C ALA A 8 8.53 17.41 2.21
N HIS A 9 8.24 17.12 0.94
CA HIS A 9 7.00 17.52 0.28
C HIS A 9 5.92 16.45 0.35
N TRP A 10 6.08 15.46 1.22
CA TRP A 10 5.14 14.35 1.30
C TRP A 10 3.68 14.78 1.49
N PRO A 11 3.34 15.74 2.37
CA PRO A 11 1.95 16.14 2.51
C PRO A 11 1.32 16.66 1.22
N GLU A 12 2.11 17.39 0.42
CA GLU A 12 1.63 17.90 -0.86
C GLU A 12 1.47 16.78 -1.88
N ILE A 13 2.43 15.88 -1.93
CA ILE A 13 2.37 14.72 -2.81
C ILE A 13 1.15 13.86 -2.48
N SER A 14 0.94 13.59 -1.20
CA SER A 14 -0.20 12.80 -0.75
C SER A 14 -1.53 13.45 -1.14
N ARG A 15 -1.66 14.77 -0.96
CA ARG A 15 -2.87 15.48 -1.36
C ARG A 15 -3.10 15.38 -2.87
N ARG A 16 -2.03 15.52 -3.66
CA ARG A 16 -2.13 15.45 -5.12
C ARG A 16 -2.65 14.08 -5.56
N ILE A 17 -2.11 13.03 -4.99
CA ILE A 17 -2.52 11.67 -5.37
C ILE A 17 -3.97 11.41 -4.93
N ARG A 18 -4.36 11.83 -3.74
CA ARG A 18 -5.73 11.67 -3.28
C ARG A 18 -6.71 12.49 -4.13
N ALA A 19 -6.28 13.67 -4.57
CA ALA A 19 -7.09 14.48 -5.49
C ALA A 19 -7.20 13.80 -6.86
N ARG A 20 -6.11 13.24 -7.36
CA ARG A 20 -6.14 12.45 -8.60
C ARG A 20 -7.16 11.32 -8.51
N ALA A 21 -7.23 10.69 -7.36
CA ALA A 21 -8.15 9.57 -7.11
C ALA A 21 -9.61 10.02 -6.99
N GLY A 22 -9.85 11.32 -6.84
CA GLY A 22 -11.21 11.83 -6.63
C GLY A 22 -11.77 11.44 -5.28
N GLY A 23 -10.93 11.21 -4.29
CA GLY A 23 -11.36 10.81 -2.95
C GLY A 23 -11.78 9.36 -2.84
N GLN A 24 -11.59 8.56 -3.89
CA GLN A 24 -11.97 7.15 -3.90
C GLN A 24 -10.71 6.28 -3.96
N CYS A 25 -10.74 5.16 -3.25
CA CYS A 25 -9.65 4.19 -3.30
C CYS A 25 -9.33 3.80 -4.74
N GLU A 26 -8.04 3.79 -5.10
CA GLU A 26 -7.60 3.46 -6.46
C GLU A 26 -7.24 1.99 -6.63
N CYS A 27 -7.34 1.19 -5.58
CA CYS A 27 -6.94 -0.22 -5.63
C CYS A 27 -7.83 -1.00 -6.61
N THR A 28 -7.21 -1.73 -7.51
CA THR A 28 -7.90 -2.57 -8.48
C THR A 28 -7.52 -4.05 -8.32
N GLY A 29 -7.12 -4.44 -7.11
CA GLY A 29 -6.76 -5.82 -6.82
C GLY A 29 -5.38 -6.00 -6.24
N GLN A 30 -4.60 -4.93 -6.15
CA GLN A 30 -3.25 -5.01 -5.59
C GLN A 30 -3.25 -5.53 -4.16
N CYS A 31 -4.32 -5.27 -3.41
CA CYS A 31 -4.45 -5.72 -2.03
C CYS A 31 -4.73 -7.22 -1.89
N GLY A 32 -5.16 -7.87 -2.98
CA GLY A 32 -5.53 -9.28 -2.93
C GLY A 32 -6.94 -9.57 -2.45
N LEU A 33 -7.71 -8.55 -2.03
CA LEU A 33 -9.08 -8.73 -1.54
C LEU A 33 -10.12 -8.74 -2.67
N HIS A 34 -9.80 -8.10 -3.77
CA HIS A 34 -10.70 -8.02 -4.91
C HIS A 34 -9.87 -7.98 -6.17
N ARG A 35 -10.49 -8.20 -7.33
CA ARG A 35 -9.78 -8.23 -8.60
C ARG A 35 -10.56 -7.48 -9.66
N GLY A 36 -9.83 -6.75 -10.48
CA GLY A 36 -10.34 -6.17 -11.71
C GLY A 36 -11.11 -4.89 -11.53
N ASN A 37 -11.92 -4.78 -10.52
CA ASN A 37 -12.74 -3.60 -10.31
C ASN A 37 -12.09 -2.70 -9.28
N ARG A 38 -12.20 -1.40 -9.53
CA ARG A 38 -11.70 -0.41 -8.59
C ARG A 38 -12.51 -0.47 -7.30
N CYS A 39 -11.82 -0.43 -6.16
CA CYS A 39 -12.45 -0.38 -4.85
C CYS A 39 -13.39 0.83 -4.74
N LEU A 40 -14.56 0.64 -4.14
CA LEU A 40 -15.58 1.68 -4.07
C LEU A 40 -15.50 2.53 -2.81
N GLU A 41 -14.56 2.24 -1.90
CA GLU A 41 -14.42 3.00 -0.68
C GLU A 41 -14.05 4.46 -0.96
N ARG A 42 -14.75 5.38 -0.30
CA ARG A 42 -14.51 6.81 -0.46
C ARG A 42 -14.14 7.43 0.86
N ASP A 43 -13.17 8.33 0.82
CA ASP A 43 -12.67 9.02 2.00
C ASP A 43 -13.82 9.70 2.75
N GLY A 44 -13.87 9.49 4.05
CA GLY A 44 -14.89 10.10 4.91
C GLY A 44 -16.24 9.39 4.93
N GLN A 45 -16.47 8.43 4.05
CA GLN A 45 -17.70 7.65 4.05
C GLN A 45 -17.59 6.48 5.01
N ALA A 46 -18.75 5.88 5.36
CA ALA A 46 -18.75 4.71 6.22
C ALA A 46 -17.95 3.58 5.55
N ALA A 47 -17.03 3.00 6.29
CA ALA A 47 -16.17 1.95 5.74
C ALA A 47 -16.94 0.65 5.63
N GLN A 48 -16.81 -0.01 4.48
CA GLN A 48 -17.44 -1.31 4.24
C GLN A 48 -16.62 -2.45 4.85
N TRP A 49 -15.30 -2.28 4.89
CA TRP A 49 -14.39 -3.34 5.30
C TRP A 49 -13.73 -3.10 6.65
N ALA A 50 -14.12 -2.03 7.34
CA ALA A 50 -13.54 -1.66 8.63
C ALA A 50 -14.60 -0.94 9.45
N ASN A 51 -14.35 -0.76 10.73
CA ASN A 51 -15.23 0.04 11.58
C ASN A 51 -14.93 1.52 11.34
N GLY A 52 -15.97 2.34 11.41
CA GLY A 52 -15.83 3.78 11.27
C GLY A 52 -15.82 4.25 9.83
N GLN A 53 -15.08 5.30 9.58
CA GLN A 53 -15.03 5.94 8.27
C GLN A 53 -13.83 5.49 7.49
N VAL A 54 -13.96 5.57 6.17
CA VAL A 54 -12.82 5.34 5.27
C VAL A 54 -11.80 6.46 5.45
N VAL A 55 -10.54 6.08 5.59
CA VAL A 55 -9.42 7.00 5.59
C VAL A 55 -8.57 6.66 4.37
N LEU A 56 -8.53 7.58 3.43
CA LEU A 56 -7.75 7.37 2.21
C LEU A 56 -6.30 7.74 2.49
N THR A 57 -5.41 6.80 2.21
CA THR A 57 -3.97 6.99 2.39
C THR A 57 -3.26 6.78 1.05
N VAL A 58 -1.97 7.00 1.00
CA VAL A 58 -1.20 6.81 -0.22
C VAL A 58 -0.14 5.75 0.01
N ALA A 59 -0.19 4.71 -0.81
CA ALA A 59 0.75 3.59 -0.72
C ALA A 59 1.85 3.75 -1.76
N HIS A 60 3.06 3.37 -1.37
CA HIS A 60 4.18 3.20 -2.31
C HIS A 60 4.17 1.76 -2.79
N LEU A 61 3.94 1.57 -4.08
CA LEU A 61 3.76 0.21 -4.62
C LEU A 61 5.01 -0.65 -4.46
N ASN A 62 6.19 -0.05 -4.52
CA ASN A 62 7.45 -0.76 -4.30
C ASN A 62 7.94 -0.71 -2.84
N HIS A 63 7.15 -0.14 -1.92
CA HIS A 63 7.50 0.04 -0.51
C HIS A 63 8.78 0.83 -0.29
N TYR A 64 9.13 1.71 -1.22
CA TYR A 64 10.31 2.56 -1.09
C TYR A 64 9.85 4.02 -0.97
N PRO A 65 9.75 4.59 0.25
CA PRO A 65 9.17 5.92 0.47
C PRO A 65 9.81 7.05 -0.34
N PRO A 66 11.13 7.05 -0.62
CA PRO A 66 11.67 8.09 -1.47
C PRO A 66 11.20 8.08 -2.91
N ASP A 67 10.65 6.97 -3.40
CA ASP A 67 10.18 6.87 -4.78
C ASP A 67 8.74 7.38 -4.86
N CYS A 68 8.60 8.67 -5.09
CA CYS A 68 7.31 9.34 -5.14
C CYS A 68 6.87 9.65 -6.57
N ARG A 69 7.30 8.85 -7.54
CA ARG A 69 6.80 8.97 -8.91
C ARG A 69 5.31 8.63 -8.90
N ASP A 70 4.55 9.34 -9.73
CA ASP A 70 3.09 9.18 -9.75
C ASP A 70 2.69 7.73 -10.01
N GLU A 71 3.39 7.03 -10.87
CA GLU A 71 3.09 5.64 -11.20
C GLU A 71 3.40 4.66 -10.07
N ASN A 72 4.19 5.08 -9.08
CA ASN A 72 4.50 4.27 -7.91
C ASN A 72 3.58 4.54 -6.73
N LEU A 73 2.66 5.48 -6.87
CA LEU A 73 1.78 5.89 -5.79
C LEU A 73 0.34 5.55 -6.11
N LEU A 74 -0.37 5.03 -5.12
CA LEU A 74 -1.75 4.65 -5.26
C LEU A 74 -2.52 5.07 -4.01
N ALA A 75 -3.61 5.80 -4.19
CA ALA A 75 -4.47 6.14 -3.07
C ALA A 75 -5.26 4.89 -2.69
N MET A 76 -5.15 4.49 -1.45
CA MET A 76 -5.82 3.28 -0.96
C MET A 76 -6.54 3.56 0.35
N CYS A 77 -7.74 2.96 0.50
CA CYS A 77 -8.40 2.95 1.80
C CYS A 77 -7.56 2.14 2.78
N GLN A 78 -7.80 2.33 4.07
CA GLN A 78 -7.00 1.69 5.10
C GLN A 78 -6.96 0.17 4.97
N THR A 79 -8.08 -0.44 4.57
CA THR A 79 -8.14 -1.89 4.42
C THR A 79 -7.29 -2.37 3.25
N CYS A 80 -7.44 -1.76 2.08
CA CYS A 80 -6.62 -2.14 0.92
C CYS A 80 -5.14 -1.89 1.18
N HIS A 81 -4.79 -0.77 1.82
CA HIS A 81 -3.41 -0.44 2.11
C HIS A 81 -2.79 -1.47 3.07
N LEU A 82 -3.49 -1.78 4.14
CA LEU A 82 -3.00 -2.76 5.10
C LEU A 82 -2.83 -4.13 4.45
N ARG A 83 -3.80 -4.56 3.66
CA ARG A 83 -3.71 -5.86 2.98
C ARG A 83 -2.60 -5.88 1.94
N TYR A 84 -2.41 -4.79 1.22
CA TYR A 84 -1.32 -4.70 0.26
C TYR A 84 0.03 -4.87 0.96
N ASP A 85 0.21 -4.19 2.09
CA ASP A 85 1.45 -4.30 2.86
C ASP A 85 1.65 -5.72 3.37
N GLN A 86 0.59 -6.36 3.87
CA GLN A 86 0.68 -7.73 4.38
C GLN A 86 1.07 -8.73 3.28
N VAL A 87 0.48 -8.60 2.10
CA VAL A 87 0.80 -9.48 0.98
C VAL A 87 2.26 -9.34 0.57
N LEU A 88 2.75 -8.12 0.47
CA LEU A 88 4.13 -7.90 0.08
C LEU A 88 5.11 -8.34 1.16
N HIS A 89 4.80 -8.11 2.43
CA HIS A 89 5.63 -8.57 3.53
C HIS A 89 5.70 -10.10 3.58
N ALA A 90 4.58 -10.77 3.34
CA ALA A 90 4.56 -12.23 3.31
C ALA A 90 5.41 -12.76 2.17
N ARG A 91 5.32 -12.14 0.99
CA ARG A 91 6.15 -12.53 -0.16
C ARG A 91 7.63 -12.34 0.15
N ASN A 92 8.00 -11.20 0.71
CA ASN A 92 9.40 -10.91 1.03
C ASN A 92 9.95 -11.88 2.07
N ALA A 93 9.16 -12.22 3.08
CA ALA A 93 9.57 -13.19 4.07
C ALA A 93 9.79 -14.57 3.45
N HIS A 94 8.91 -14.98 2.53
CA HIS A 94 9.04 -16.25 1.84
C HIS A 94 10.32 -16.30 0.99
N GLU A 95 10.59 -15.26 0.24
CA GLU A 95 11.79 -15.18 -0.59
C GLU A 95 13.05 -15.19 0.27
N THR A 96 13.05 -14.52 1.40
CA THR A 96 14.19 -14.52 2.31
C THR A 96 14.47 -15.92 2.81
N ARG A 97 13.43 -16.67 3.19
CA ARG A 97 13.61 -18.03 3.64
C ARG A 97 14.14 -18.96 2.56
N ARG A 98 13.62 -18.78 1.33
CA ARG A 98 14.13 -19.55 0.19
C ARG A 98 15.59 -19.25 -0.07
N SER A 99 15.98 -18.00 -0.02
CA SER A 99 17.35 -17.60 -0.25
C SER A 99 18.30 -18.23 0.77
N ARG A 100 17.92 -18.26 2.03
CA ARG A 100 18.73 -18.90 3.06
C ARG A 100 18.96 -20.39 2.79
N ARG A 101 17.90 -21.07 2.34
CA ARG A 101 18.03 -22.49 2.00
C ARG A 101 18.93 -22.69 0.79
N ALA A 102 18.77 -21.84 -0.22
CA ALA A 102 19.52 -21.96 -1.45
C ALA A 102 21.01 -21.72 -1.22
N ASP A 103 21.35 -20.88 -0.26
CA ASP A 103 22.74 -20.63 0.07
C ASP A 103 23.39 -21.78 0.84
N GLY A 104 22.69 -22.89 0.94
CA GLY A 104 23.21 -24.02 1.66
C GLY A 104 23.29 -23.78 3.14
N ASP A 105 22.40 -23.03 3.61
CA ASP A 105 22.32 -22.78 5.01
C ASP A 105 21.80 -23.99 5.67
N LEU A 106 22.70 -24.79 5.80
CA LEU A 106 22.41 -26.06 6.27
C LEU A 106 22.37 -26.10 7.73
N PHE A 107 22.58 -25.00 8.32
CA PHE A 107 22.41 -24.88 9.70
C PHE A 107 21.01 -24.88 10.04
N ALA A 108 20.28 -24.76 9.07
CA ALA A 108 18.87 -24.79 9.30
C ALA A 108 18.50 -26.12 9.89
#